data_0799852be172f36a6d4be04ca2f3a105
#
_entry.id   0799852be172f36a6d4be04ca2f3a105
#
_cell.length_a   1.000
_cell.length_b   1.000
_cell.length_c   1.000
_cell.angle_alpha   90.00
_cell.angle_beta   90.00
_cell.angle_gamma   90.00
#
_symmetry.space_group_name_H-M   'P 1'
#
loop_
_entity.id
_entity.type
_entity.pdbx_description
1 polymer ?
#
loop_
_entity_poly.entity_id
_entity_poly.type
_entity_poly.pdbx_seq_one_letter_code
_entity_poly.pdbx_strand_id
1 'polypeptide(L)'
;MDARETTRRYDLDWLRVLAILAIFVFHCTRAFDTDDWSLKNPTTYLTVTMWKEFAISWGMPLILIISGCSAFLALEKVRPGRYVKGLFLRLFVPLMVGMFSHIALQVYLENLQKGNFSGSFFAFYPHYFDGMYGFGGNFAWMGLHLWYLELLFIDSLLCLPLFAWFKYTQIGRRVLNGLGNFLSLPGAIFLLAVPAILLIINLDEDTWGNQSMGGWSVFIYPLFYIGGYVILSSQRLQARIIQMRWISLALGFVLSPAHLILEFQRSYPNLGYLTDLLADPLICVVVWCWLLAVLGFGMQHLNFNTPFLKYANEAVLPFYILHQTVIVCLGYFVLQWAIPDLLKFLIILSASFLVSIGSYEYLIRRYNVMRFLFGMKLLPKATAAQPMFEPSHP
;
A
#
# COMPACT_ATOMS: atom_id res chain seq x y z
N MET A 1 -30.68 16.81 -14.11
CA MET A 1 -29.39 16.14 -13.79
C MET A 1 -28.90 16.75 -12.49
N ASP A 2 -29.28 16.12 -11.38
CA ASP A 2 -28.86 16.60 -10.06
C ASP A 2 -27.34 16.50 -9.94
N ALA A 3 -26.69 17.62 -9.70
CA ALA A 3 -25.31 17.69 -9.28
C ALA A 3 -25.21 16.96 -7.93
N ARG A 4 -24.87 15.66 -7.95
CA ARG A 4 -24.49 14.93 -6.74
C ARG A 4 -23.30 15.67 -6.14
N GLU A 5 -23.53 16.44 -5.10
CA GLU A 5 -22.45 16.86 -4.23
C GLU A 5 -21.70 15.60 -3.80
N THR A 6 -20.50 15.39 -4.36
CA THR A 6 -19.66 14.27 -3.96
C THR A 6 -19.15 14.58 -2.56
N THR A 7 -19.95 14.20 -1.55
CA THR A 7 -19.53 14.28 -0.16
C THR A 7 -18.18 13.56 -0.02
N ARG A 8 -17.25 14.21 0.65
CA ARG A 8 -15.90 13.63 0.87
C ARG A 8 -16.04 12.32 1.66
N ARG A 9 -15.37 11.28 1.20
CA ARG A 9 -15.34 9.94 1.80
C ARG A 9 -14.24 9.89 2.86
N TYR A 10 -14.60 10.31 4.08
CA TYR A 10 -13.66 10.31 5.22
C TYR A 10 -13.27 8.90 5.65
N ASP A 11 -14.13 7.92 5.47
CA ASP A 11 -13.87 6.50 5.70
C ASP A 11 -12.67 5.98 4.88
N LEU A 12 -12.57 6.34 3.60
CA LEU A 12 -11.42 5.99 2.77
C LEU A 12 -10.14 6.72 3.19
N ASP A 13 -10.26 7.97 3.65
CA ASP A 13 -9.12 8.73 4.18
C ASP A 13 -8.59 8.06 5.47
N TRP A 14 -9.49 7.67 6.40
CA TRP A 14 -9.12 6.94 7.62
C TRP A 14 -8.49 5.58 7.33
N LEU A 15 -9.13 4.78 6.48
CA LEU A 15 -8.60 3.45 6.12
C LEU A 15 -7.22 3.54 5.50
N ARG A 16 -6.95 4.55 4.66
CA ARG A 16 -5.62 4.78 4.10
C ARG A 16 -4.59 5.09 5.16
N VAL A 17 -4.90 6.01 6.09
CA VAL A 17 -3.99 6.37 7.18
C VAL A 17 -3.69 5.15 8.06
N LEU A 18 -4.73 4.41 8.46
CA LEU A 18 -4.58 3.22 9.30
C LEU A 18 -3.79 2.11 8.59
N ALA A 19 -4.03 1.89 7.28
CA ALA A 19 -3.28 0.91 6.49
C ALA A 19 -1.79 1.25 6.40
N ILE A 20 -1.43 2.52 6.16
CA ILE A 20 -0.02 2.93 6.13
C ILE A 20 0.63 2.83 7.51
N LEU A 21 -0.08 3.13 8.59
CA LEU A 21 0.43 2.91 9.94
C LEU A 21 0.65 1.41 10.24
N ALA A 22 -0.26 0.55 9.78
CA ALA A 22 -0.10 -0.91 9.90
C ALA A 22 1.12 -1.40 9.10
N ILE A 23 1.35 -0.90 7.89
CA ILE A 23 2.55 -1.20 7.08
C ILE A 23 3.82 -0.69 7.77
N PHE A 24 3.78 0.46 8.40
CA PHE A 24 4.91 0.96 9.18
C PHE A 24 5.27 -0.01 10.32
N VAL A 25 4.29 -0.45 11.11
CA VAL A 25 4.49 -1.47 12.16
C VAL A 25 5.03 -2.77 11.56
N PHE A 26 4.44 -3.23 10.45
CA PHE A 26 4.92 -4.39 9.71
C PHE A 26 6.40 -4.28 9.36
N HIS A 27 6.86 -3.16 8.78
CA HIS A 27 8.28 -3.00 8.45
C HIS A 27 9.19 -2.96 9.69
N CYS A 28 8.72 -2.44 10.83
CA CYS A 28 9.47 -2.49 12.09
C CYS A 28 9.66 -3.93 12.60
N THR A 29 8.76 -4.87 12.28
CA THR A 29 8.89 -6.28 12.70
C THR A 29 9.81 -7.10 11.79
N ARG A 30 10.10 -6.64 10.56
CA ARG A 30 10.88 -7.39 9.57
C ARG A 30 12.30 -7.79 10.03
N ALA A 31 12.89 -7.02 10.92
CA ALA A 31 14.18 -7.37 11.50
C ALA A 31 14.13 -8.60 12.43
N PHE A 32 12.95 -8.96 12.92
CA PHE A 32 12.74 -9.99 13.94
C PHE A 32 12.05 -11.26 13.42
N ASP A 33 11.55 -11.29 12.18
CA ASP A 33 11.01 -12.49 11.54
C ASP A 33 12.14 -13.43 11.05
N THR A 34 11.77 -14.63 10.60
CA THR A 34 12.74 -15.66 10.16
C THR A 34 13.18 -15.51 8.71
N ASP A 35 12.50 -14.67 7.90
CA ASP A 35 12.80 -14.53 6.48
C ASP A 35 13.93 -13.54 6.24
N ASP A 36 14.59 -13.64 5.09
CA ASP A 36 15.63 -12.67 4.72
C ASP A 36 15.04 -11.26 4.55
N TRP A 37 15.78 -10.29 5.02
CA TRP A 37 15.49 -8.87 4.88
C TRP A 37 16.77 -8.04 4.98
N SER A 38 16.71 -6.75 4.64
CA SER A 38 17.86 -5.85 4.61
C SER A 38 18.67 -5.84 5.93
N LEU A 39 18.00 -5.90 7.06
CA LEU A 39 18.64 -5.95 8.39
C LEU A 39 18.00 -7.04 9.25
N LYS A 40 18.82 -7.82 9.95
CA LYS A 40 18.33 -8.88 10.85
C LYS A 40 18.86 -8.72 12.27
N ASN A 41 17.98 -8.93 13.24
CA ASN A 41 18.34 -9.13 14.63
C ASN A 41 19.03 -10.51 14.79
N PRO A 42 20.01 -10.66 15.71
CA PRO A 42 20.61 -11.97 15.95
C PRO A 42 19.63 -13.07 16.31
N THR A 43 18.55 -12.72 17.02
CA THR A 43 17.44 -13.65 17.33
C THR A 43 16.21 -13.31 16.49
N THR A 44 15.62 -14.34 15.87
CA THR A 44 14.40 -14.22 15.07
C THR A 44 13.29 -15.10 15.65
N TYR A 45 12.02 -14.77 15.37
CA TYR A 45 10.86 -15.38 15.99
C TYR A 45 9.83 -15.86 14.94
N LEU A 46 9.51 -17.13 14.95
CA LEU A 46 8.51 -17.72 14.06
C LEU A 46 7.12 -17.07 14.25
N THR A 47 6.76 -16.69 15.48
CA THR A 47 5.51 -15.98 15.76
C THR A 47 5.42 -14.63 15.05
N VAL A 48 6.55 -13.94 14.88
CA VAL A 48 6.63 -12.69 14.10
C VAL A 48 6.46 -12.98 12.61
N THR A 49 7.03 -14.09 12.13
CA THR A 49 6.84 -14.54 10.73
C THR A 49 5.36 -14.85 10.46
N MET A 50 4.70 -15.60 11.34
CA MET A 50 3.26 -15.91 11.20
C MET A 50 2.39 -14.65 11.18
N TRP A 51 2.70 -13.67 12.05
CA TRP A 51 2.02 -12.37 12.03
C TRP A 51 2.30 -11.60 10.73
N LYS A 52 3.53 -11.63 10.23
CA LYS A 52 3.93 -11.03 8.96
C LYS A 52 3.12 -11.62 7.80
N GLU A 53 3.03 -12.95 7.69
CA GLU A 53 2.26 -13.60 6.63
C GLU A 53 0.77 -13.21 6.67
N PHE A 54 0.19 -13.19 7.87
CA PHE A 54 -1.17 -12.72 8.04
C PHE A 54 -1.33 -11.25 7.61
N ALA A 55 -0.43 -10.37 8.03
CA ALA A 55 -0.54 -8.94 7.73
C ALA A 55 -0.37 -8.63 6.23
N ILE A 56 0.59 -9.29 5.57
CA ILE A 56 0.91 -9.06 4.15
C ILE A 56 -0.20 -9.57 3.24
N SER A 57 -0.89 -10.64 3.60
CA SER A 57 -1.89 -11.28 2.74
C SER A 57 -3.02 -10.32 2.35
N TRP A 58 -3.50 -9.46 3.24
CA TRP A 58 -4.61 -8.53 2.98
C TRP A 58 -4.20 -7.04 3.00
N GLY A 59 -3.03 -6.70 3.59
CA GLY A 59 -2.61 -5.31 3.75
C GLY A 59 -2.39 -4.59 2.42
N MET A 60 -1.65 -5.19 1.49
CA MET A 60 -1.41 -4.61 0.17
C MET A 60 -2.68 -4.60 -0.71
N PRO A 61 -3.48 -5.68 -0.77
CA PRO A 61 -4.80 -5.66 -1.40
C PRO A 61 -5.71 -4.54 -0.89
N LEU A 62 -5.73 -4.27 0.42
CA LEU A 62 -6.54 -3.19 1.00
C LEU A 62 -6.17 -1.81 0.43
N ILE A 63 -4.87 -1.50 0.35
CA ILE A 63 -4.42 -0.21 -0.18
C ILE A 63 -4.78 -0.07 -1.66
N LEU A 64 -4.70 -1.15 -2.43
CA LEU A 64 -5.09 -1.13 -3.84
C LEU A 64 -6.59 -0.94 -4.03
N ILE A 65 -7.43 -1.58 -3.22
CA ILE A 65 -8.88 -1.30 -3.22
C ILE A 65 -9.15 0.17 -2.89
N ILE A 66 -8.52 0.73 -1.84
CA ILE A 66 -8.66 2.15 -1.49
C ILE A 66 -8.19 3.06 -2.64
N SER A 67 -7.15 2.64 -3.35
CA SER A 67 -6.63 3.37 -4.52
C SER A 67 -7.58 3.29 -5.72
N GLY A 68 -8.21 2.13 -5.97
CA GLY A 68 -9.27 1.98 -6.97
C GLY A 68 -10.51 2.81 -6.65
N CYS A 69 -10.93 2.86 -5.39
CA CYS A 69 -11.97 3.78 -4.92
C CYS A 69 -11.59 5.24 -5.20
N SER A 70 -10.32 5.60 -4.95
CA SER A 70 -9.80 6.95 -5.19
C SER A 70 -9.75 7.29 -6.67
N ALA A 71 -9.44 6.32 -7.54
CA ALA A 71 -9.47 6.47 -8.99
C ALA A 71 -10.89 6.77 -9.50
N PHE A 72 -11.91 6.06 -8.99
CA PHE A 72 -13.31 6.36 -9.29
C PHE A 72 -13.65 7.82 -8.97
N LEU A 73 -13.37 8.28 -7.74
CA LEU A 73 -13.66 9.65 -7.30
C LEU A 73 -12.86 10.71 -8.09
N ALA A 74 -11.62 10.40 -8.46
CA ALA A 74 -10.79 11.31 -9.23
C ALA A 74 -11.31 11.44 -10.67
N LEU A 75 -11.62 10.32 -11.32
CA LEU A 75 -12.13 10.30 -12.69
C LEU A 75 -13.52 10.93 -12.81
N GLU A 76 -14.33 10.94 -11.74
CA GLU A 76 -15.57 11.72 -11.72
C GLU A 76 -15.32 13.24 -11.82
N LYS A 77 -14.20 13.73 -11.32
CA LYS A 77 -13.88 15.18 -11.23
C LYS A 77 -12.98 15.68 -12.34
N VAL A 78 -12.11 14.83 -12.90
CA VAL A 78 -11.12 15.26 -13.90
C VAL A 78 -11.14 14.39 -15.14
N ARG A 79 -10.66 14.94 -16.27
CA ARG A 79 -10.48 14.19 -17.52
C ARG A 79 -9.26 13.23 -17.39
N PRO A 80 -9.25 12.10 -18.15
CA PRO A 80 -8.17 11.11 -18.10
C PRO A 80 -6.76 11.68 -18.20
N GLY A 81 -6.48 12.60 -19.12
CA GLY A 81 -5.15 13.20 -19.26
C GLY A 81 -4.69 14.00 -18.04
N ARG A 82 -5.61 14.69 -17.35
CA ARG A 82 -5.30 15.38 -16.08
C ARG A 82 -5.08 14.39 -14.94
N TYR A 83 -5.81 13.28 -14.96
CA TYR A 83 -5.62 12.18 -14.02
C TYR A 83 -4.20 11.59 -14.15
N VAL A 84 -3.78 11.22 -15.38
CA VAL A 84 -2.43 10.70 -15.66
C VAL A 84 -1.34 11.67 -15.22
N LYS A 85 -1.48 12.98 -15.53
CA LYS A 85 -0.55 13.99 -15.04
C LYS A 85 -0.47 14.02 -13.52
N GLY A 86 -1.63 13.86 -12.84
CA GLY A 86 -1.68 13.78 -11.38
C GLY A 86 -0.96 12.55 -10.83
N LEU A 87 -1.13 11.38 -11.45
CA LEU A 87 -0.41 10.15 -11.10
C LEU A 87 1.10 10.32 -11.26
N PHE A 88 1.54 10.84 -12.41
CA PHE A 88 2.95 11.08 -12.68
C PHE A 88 3.60 11.93 -11.59
N LEU A 89 2.99 13.06 -11.24
CA LEU A 89 3.53 13.97 -10.23
C LEU A 89 3.49 13.40 -8.80
N ARG A 90 2.52 12.53 -8.50
CA ARG A 90 2.31 12.03 -7.12
C ARG A 90 2.93 10.67 -6.85
N LEU A 91 3.18 9.87 -7.87
CA LEU A 91 3.70 8.51 -7.72
C LEU A 91 5.07 8.38 -8.38
N PHE A 92 5.20 8.73 -9.67
CA PHE A 92 6.42 8.53 -10.43
C PHE A 92 7.56 9.47 -9.99
N VAL A 93 7.28 10.76 -9.80
CA VAL A 93 8.32 11.71 -9.35
C VAL A 93 8.89 11.30 -7.98
N PRO A 94 8.07 11.04 -6.93
CA PRO A 94 8.63 10.58 -5.65
C PRO A 94 9.35 9.25 -5.72
N LEU A 95 8.88 8.31 -6.55
CA LEU A 95 9.57 7.03 -6.78
C LEU A 95 10.99 7.28 -7.29
N MET A 96 11.13 8.06 -8.37
CA MET A 96 12.45 8.39 -8.94
C MET A 96 13.34 9.10 -7.92
N VAL A 97 12.81 10.09 -7.24
CA VAL A 97 13.55 10.80 -6.18
C VAL A 97 14.01 9.82 -5.10
N GLY A 98 13.15 8.92 -4.63
CA GLY A 98 13.49 7.91 -3.64
C GLY A 98 14.61 6.99 -4.11
N MET A 99 14.48 6.42 -5.32
CA MET A 99 15.45 5.49 -5.89
C MET A 99 16.87 6.10 -6.01
N PHE A 100 16.95 7.36 -6.43
CA PHE A 100 18.24 8.05 -6.61
C PHE A 100 18.73 8.78 -5.35
N SER A 101 18.03 8.66 -4.20
CA SER A 101 18.43 9.32 -2.95
C SER A 101 18.45 8.35 -1.76
N HIS A 102 17.41 8.36 -0.95
CA HIS A 102 17.39 7.67 0.34
C HIS A 102 17.31 6.13 0.25
N ILE A 103 16.84 5.56 -0.88
CA ILE A 103 16.83 4.10 -1.09
C ILE A 103 18.26 3.54 -1.18
N ALA A 104 19.20 4.27 -1.81
CA ALA A 104 20.59 3.87 -1.86
C ALA A 104 21.21 3.68 -0.47
N LEU A 105 20.74 4.46 0.53
CA LEU A 105 21.19 4.33 1.92
C LEU A 105 20.72 3.01 2.55
N GLN A 106 19.53 2.50 2.19
CA GLN A 106 19.06 1.18 2.67
C GLN A 106 19.96 0.07 2.14
N VAL A 107 20.24 0.07 0.84
CA VAL A 107 21.12 -0.93 0.20
C VAL A 107 22.56 -0.85 0.75
N TYR A 108 23.06 0.34 1.01
CA TYR A 108 24.35 0.55 1.67
C TYR A 108 24.41 -0.11 3.04
N LEU A 109 23.43 0.15 3.90
CA LEU A 109 23.39 -0.39 5.26
C LEU A 109 23.20 -1.92 5.26
N GLU A 110 22.43 -2.44 4.31
CA GLU A 110 22.30 -3.88 4.09
C GLU A 110 23.66 -4.51 3.73
N ASN A 111 24.40 -3.92 2.78
CA ASN A 111 25.72 -4.42 2.38
C ASN A 111 26.75 -4.31 3.51
N LEU A 112 26.66 -3.27 4.35
CA LEU A 112 27.49 -3.17 5.56
C LEU A 112 27.19 -4.30 6.55
N GLN A 113 25.92 -4.57 6.84
CA GLN A 113 25.52 -5.61 7.78
C GLN A 113 25.87 -7.01 7.27
N LYS A 114 25.70 -7.27 5.97
CA LYS A 114 26.04 -8.55 5.33
C LYS A 114 27.54 -8.72 5.10
N GLY A 115 28.36 -7.69 5.35
CA GLY A 115 29.82 -7.72 5.13
C GLY A 115 30.24 -7.69 3.66
N ASN A 116 29.34 -7.36 2.75
CA ASN A 116 29.61 -7.27 1.31
C ASN A 116 30.34 -5.97 0.93
N PHE A 117 30.31 -4.97 1.80
CA PHE A 117 30.97 -3.69 1.59
C PHE A 117 31.54 -3.16 2.91
N SER A 118 32.64 -2.40 2.80
CA SER A 118 33.23 -1.65 3.92
C SER A 118 33.65 -0.26 3.43
N GLY A 119 33.33 0.78 4.20
CA GLY A 119 33.63 2.17 3.84
C GLY A 119 32.45 3.12 4.04
N SER A 120 32.60 4.36 3.59
CA SER A 120 31.55 5.38 3.74
C SER A 120 30.44 5.22 2.71
N PHE A 121 29.28 5.82 2.99
CA PHE A 121 28.18 5.89 2.03
C PHE A 121 28.59 6.55 0.70
N PHE A 122 29.40 7.57 0.75
CA PHE A 122 29.87 8.25 -0.49
C PHE A 122 30.78 7.37 -1.33
N ALA A 123 31.55 6.48 -0.69
CA ALA A 123 32.35 5.47 -1.41
C ALA A 123 31.45 4.37 -2.00
N PHE A 124 30.35 4.01 -1.33
CA PHE A 124 29.38 3.04 -1.83
C PHE A 124 28.50 3.58 -2.97
N TYR A 125 28.17 4.86 -2.97
CA TYR A 125 27.15 5.38 -3.88
C TYR A 125 27.41 5.13 -5.38
N PRO A 126 28.65 5.17 -5.92
CA PRO A 126 28.92 4.70 -7.29
C PRO A 126 28.57 3.22 -7.48
N HIS A 127 28.88 2.36 -6.51
CA HIS A 127 28.58 0.93 -6.54
C HIS A 127 27.09 0.61 -6.38
N TYR A 128 26.28 1.56 -5.93
CA TYR A 128 24.84 1.41 -5.91
C TYR A 128 24.27 1.11 -7.31
N PHE A 129 24.91 1.57 -8.37
CA PHE A 129 24.49 1.37 -9.77
C PHE A 129 25.06 0.08 -10.40
N ASP A 130 25.82 -0.73 -9.65
CA ASP A 130 26.39 -1.99 -10.14
C ASP A 130 25.31 -3.09 -10.13
N GLY A 131 24.74 -3.35 -11.31
CA GLY A 131 23.71 -4.37 -11.50
C GLY A 131 22.38 -4.07 -10.80
N MET A 132 21.41 -4.98 -10.95
CA MET A 132 20.05 -4.79 -10.47
C MET A 132 19.85 -5.52 -9.13
N TYR A 133 19.30 -4.85 -8.13
CA TYR A 133 18.92 -5.44 -6.85
C TYR A 133 17.91 -6.58 -7.05
N GLY A 134 18.11 -7.70 -6.33
CA GLY A 134 17.36 -8.93 -6.54
C GLY A 134 17.96 -9.86 -7.62
N PHE A 135 18.90 -9.37 -8.44
CA PHE A 135 19.60 -10.13 -9.48
C PHE A 135 21.13 -10.10 -9.29
N GLY A 136 21.57 -10.03 -8.05
CA GLY A 136 23.00 -10.02 -7.70
C GLY A 136 23.66 -8.64 -7.76
N GLY A 137 22.91 -7.56 -7.98
CA GLY A 137 23.41 -6.20 -8.00
C GLY A 137 22.80 -5.31 -6.90
N ASN A 138 23.10 -4.02 -6.95
CA ASN A 138 22.76 -3.06 -5.91
C ASN A 138 21.66 -2.07 -6.28
N PHE A 139 21.46 -1.78 -7.58
CA PHE A 139 20.48 -0.76 -8.00
C PHE A 139 19.05 -1.20 -7.71
N ALA A 140 18.41 -0.55 -6.75
CA ALA A 140 17.04 -0.83 -6.34
C ALA A 140 16.02 -0.28 -7.36
N TRP A 141 15.98 -0.90 -8.53
CA TRP A 141 15.19 -0.50 -9.71
C TRP A 141 13.67 -0.41 -9.46
N MET A 142 13.16 -1.15 -8.48
CA MET A 142 11.75 -1.09 -8.03
C MET A 142 11.55 -0.17 -6.81
N GLY A 143 12.62 0.49 -6.31
CA GLY A 143 12.54 1.38 -5.15
C GLY A 143 12.34 0.68 -3.80
N LEU A 144 12.71 -0.61 -3.66
CA LEU A 144 12.47 -1.41 -2.47
C LEU A 144 11.00 -1.29 -2.00
N HIS A 145 10.73 -0.78 -0.80
CA HIS A 145 9.37 -0.59 -0.30
C HIS A 145 8.51 0.37 -1.14
N LEU A 146 9.11 1.20 -1.98
CA LEU A 146 8.38 2.08 -2.91
C LEU A 146 7.80 1.35 -4.12
N TRP A 147 8.05 0.04 -4.28
CA TRP A 147 7.49 -0.77 -5.37
C TRP A 147 5.98 -0.59 -5.54
N TYR A 148 5.26 -0.30 -4.44
CA TYR A 148 3.83 -0.02 -4.51
C TYR A 148 3.52 1.26 -5.31
N LEU A 149 4.36 2.30 -5.27
CA LEU A 149 4.15 3.50 -6.10
C LEU A 149 4.29 3.17 -7.58
N GLU A 150 5.27 2.34 -7.93
CA GLU A 150 5.48 1.84 -9.28
C GLU A 150 4.29 1.01 -9.75
N LEU A 151 3.90 -0.01 -8.96
CA LEU A 151 2.76 -0.87 -9.25
C LEU A 151 1.47 -0.05 -9.42
N LEU A 152 1.16 0.84 -8.48
CA LEU A 152 -0.03 1.67 -8.56
C LEU A 152 -0.02 2.60 -9.79
N PHE A 153 1.15 3.12 -10.16
CA PHE A 153 1.29 3.92 -11.37
C PHE A 153 1.01 3.10 -12.62
N ILE A 154 1.59 1.92 -12.73
CA ILE A 154 1.38 0.98 -13.84
C ILE A 154 -0.08 0.52 -13.90
N ASP A 155 -0.64 0.03 -12.79
CA ASP A 155 -2.04 -0.44 -12.71
C ASP A 155 -3.03 0.68 -13.07
N SER A 156 -2.74 1.91 -12.63
CA SER A 156 -3.59 3.05 -12.96
C SER A 156 -3.60 3.36 -14.46
N LEU A 157 -2.46 3.17 -15.15
CA LEU A 157 -2.38 3.36 -16.60
C LEU A 157 -3.02 2.20 -17.34
N LEU A 158 -2.79 0.96 -16.92
CA LEU A 158 -3.36 -0.25 -17.53
C LEU A 158 -4.88 -0.31 -17.38
N CYS A 159 -5.41 0.05 -16.22
CA CYS A 159 -6.86 0.04 -15.96
C CYS A 159 -7.59 1.28 -16.49
N LEU A 160 -6.87 2.36 -16.86
CA LEU A 160 -7.49 3.60 -17.32
C LEU A 160 -8.41 3.43 -18.56
N PRO A 161 -8.05 2.65 -19.60
CA PRO A 161 -8.95 2.40 -20.73
C PRO A 161 -10.26 1.72 -20.30
N LEU A 162 -10.20 0.76 -19.38
CA LEU A 162 -11.38 0.09 -18.81
C LEU A 162 -12.26 1.08 -18.04
N PHE A 163 -11.67 1.91 -17.18
CA PHE A 163 -12.41 2.92 -16.40
C PHE A 163 -13.00 4.01 -17.30
N ALA A 164 -12.29 4.41 -18.35
CA ALA A 164 -12.80 5.32 -19.36
C ALA A 164 -13.98 4.69 -20.14
N TRP A 165 -13.88 3.43 -20.51
CA TRP A 165 -14.98 2.70 -21.14
C TRP A 165 -16.20 2.62 -20.21
N PHE A 166 -16.05 2.27 -18.95
CA PHE A 166 -17.12 2.29 -17.96
C PHE A 166 -17.78 3.67 -17.85
N LYS A 167 -17.00 4.74 -17.87
CA LYS A 167 -17.51 6.10 -17.69
C LYS A 167 -18.15 6.69 -18.93
N TYR A 168 -17.52 6.54 -20.10
CA TYR A 168 -17.88 7.32 -21.29
C TYR A 168 -18.80 6.57 -22.28
N THR A 169 -18.93 5.24 -22.18
CA THR A 169 -19.82 4.47 -23.08
C THR A 169 -21.10 4.04 -22.39
N GLN A 170 -22.18 3.88 -23.16
CA GLN A 170 -23.45 3.36 -22.64
C GLN A 170 -23.34 1.90 -22.21
N ILE A 171 -22.61 1.09 -23.00
CA ILE A 171 -22.39 -0.34 -22.71
C ILE A 171 -21.56 -0.47 -21.45
N GLY A 172 -20.46 0.26 -21.33
CA GLY A 172 -19.61 0.25 -20.14
C GLY A 172 -20.38 0.60 -18.85
N ARG A 173 -21.22 1.65 -18.89
CA ARG A 173 -22.10 2.00 -17.77
C ARG A 173 -23.11 0.91 -17.41
N ARG A 174 -23.70 0.25 -18.43
CA ARG A 174 -24.62 -0.88 -18.21
C ARG A 174 -23.91 -2.06 -17.55
N VAL A 175 -22.69 -2.40 -18.02
CA VAL A 175 -21.88 -3.48 -17.45
C VAL A 175 -21.49 -3.15 -16.00
N LEU A 176 -20.99 -1.95 -15.74
CA LEU A 176 -20.61 -1.52 -14.39
C LEU A 176 -21.79 -1.56 -13.41
N ASN A 177 -22.94 -1.04 -13.83
CA ASN A 177 -24.16 -1.07 -13.02
C ASN A 177 -24.69 -2.50 -12.84
N GLY A 178 -24.65 -3.34 -13.89
CA GLY A 178 -25.02 -4.75 -13.83
C GLY A 178 -24.15 -5.52 -12.83
N LEU A 179 -22.84 -5.32 -12.89
CA LEU A 179 -21.88 -5.93 -11.98
C LEU A 179 -22.14 -5.48 -10.52
N GLY A 180 -22.32 -4.18 -10.28
CA GLY A 180 -22.67 -3.66 -8.97
C GLY A 180 -23.99 -4.22 -8.41
N ASN A 181 -25.00 -4.37 -9.25
CA ASN A 181 -26.29 -4.98 -8.86
C ASN A 181 -26.14 -6.47 -8.56
N PHE A 182 -25.42 -7.21 -9.41
CA PHE A 182 -25.17 -8.65 -9.23
C PHE A 182 -24.42 -8.92 -7.92
N LEU A 183 -23.31 -8.21 -7.68
CA LEU A 183 -22.51 -8.37 -6.46
C LEU A 183 -23.25 -7.91 -5.18
N SER A 184 -24.34 -7.14 -5.33
CA SER A 184 -25.19 -6.74 -4.21
C SER A 184 -26.18 -7.83 -3.77
N LEU A 185 -26.33 -8.91 -4.54
CA LEU A 185 -27.17 -10.06 -4.14
C LEU A 185 -26.60 -10.75 -2.91
N PRO A 186 -27.44 -11.41 -2.09
CA PRO A 186 -26.97 -12.15 -0.91
C PRO A 186 -25.88 -13.16 -1.28
N GLY A 187 -24.73 -13.08 -0.64
CA GLY A 187 -23.58 -13.97 -0.87
C GLY A 187 -22.77 -13.70 -2.14
N ALA A 188 -23.31 -13.04 -3.17
CA ALA A 188 -22.60 -12.80 -4.43
C ALA A 188 -21.34 -11.94 -4.26
N ILE A 189 -21.24 -11.14 -3.19
CA ILE A 189 -20.07 -10.30 -2.91
C ILE A 189 -18.78 -11.12 -2.73
N PHE A 190 -18.88 -12.36 -2.25
CA PHE A 190 -17.73 -13.25 -2.09
C PHE A 190 -17.19 -13.77 -3.44
N LEU A 191 -17.98 -13.64 -4.53
CA LEU A 191 -17.52 -13.95 -5.88
C LEU A 191 -16.43 -12.96 -6.38
N LEU A 192 -16.17 -11.87 -5.66
CA LEU A 192 -15.01 -11.03 -5.89
C LEU A 192 -13.67 -11.80 -5.75
N ALA A 193 -13.66 -12.92 -5.02
CA ALA A 193 -12.48 -13.79 -4.93
C ALA A 193 -12.23 -14.60 -6.22
N VAL A 194 -13.28 -14.89 -7.02
CA VAL A 194 -13.19 -15.80 -8.16
C VAL A 194 -12.14 -15.39 -9.21
N PRO A 195 -12.06 -14.12 -9.64
CA PRO A 195 -11.01 -13.72 -10.59
C PRO A 195 -9.59 -13.96 -10.06
N ALA A 196 -9.34 -13.73 -8.76
CA ALA A 196 -8.06 -14.00 -8.14
C ALA A 196 -7.78 -15.51 -8.07
N ILE A 197 -8.78 -16.32 -7.72
CA ILE A 197 -8.68 -17.78 -7.74
C ILE A 197 -8.32 -18.29 -9.13
N LEU A 198 -9.03 -17.81 -10.17
CA LEU A 198 -8.75 -18.23 -11.54
C LEU A 198 -7.35 -17.83 -12.01
N LEU A 199 -6.81 -16.73 -11.54
CA LEU A 199 -5.43 -16.34 -11.86
C LEU A 199 -4.44 -17.21 -11.09
N ILE A 200 -4.58 -17.36 -9.78
CA ILE A 200 -3.57 -18.02 -8.94
C ILE A 200 -3.39 -19.50 -9.31
N ILE A 201 -4.46 -20.21 -9.64
CA ILE A 201 -4.38 -21.63 -10.05
C ILE A 201 -3.82 -21.84 -11.48
N ASN A 202 -3.69 -20.76 -12.28
CA ASN A 202 -3.15 -20.82 -13.64
C ASN A 202 -1.80 -20.10 -13.79
N LEU A 203 -1.33 -19.39 -12.75
CA LEU A 203 -0.01 -18.79 -12.76
C LEU A 203 1.01 -19.83 -12.30
N ASP A 204 2.02 -20.04 -13.11
CA ASP A 204 3.16 -20.87 -12.76
C ASP A 204 4.01 -20.16 -11.69
N GLU A 205 4.13 -20.79 -10.52
CA GLU A 205 4.91 -20.26 -9.38
C GLU A 205 6.37 -20.03 -9.72
N ASP A 206 6.98 -20.92 -10.48
CA ASP A 206 8.40 -20.87 -10.83
C ASP A 206 8.70 -19.73 -11.81
N THR A 207 7.75 -19.42 -12.71
CA THR A 207 7.94 -18.40 -13.76
C THR A 207 7.51 -17.00 -13.34
N TRP A 208 6.41 -16.87 -12.58
CA TRP A 208 5.77 -15.59 -12.31
C TRP A 208 5.72 -15.21 -10.83
N GLY A 209 6.25 -16.04 -9.95
CA GLY A 209 6.40 -15.81 -8.52
C GLY A 209 5.07 -15.48 -7.82
N ASN A 210 4.44 -16.47 -7.22
CA ASN A 210 3.14 -16.27 -6.55
C ASN A 210 3.20 -15.28 -5.38
N GLN A 211 4.37 -15.10 -4.77
CA GLN A 211 4.48 -14.30 -3.55
C GLN A 211 5.64 -13.29 -3.59
N SER A 212 6.17 -12.99 -4.77
CA SER A 212 7.41 -12.23 -4.89
C SER A 212 7.29 -10.77 -4.44
N MET A 213 6.09 -10.17 -4.52
CA MET A 213 5.90 -8.76 -4.20
C MET A 213 4.72 -8.55 -3.25
N GLY A 214 5.03 -8.35 -1.97
CA GLY A 214 3.99 -8.06 -0.99
C GLY A 214 2.98 -9.20 -0.81
N GLY A 215 3.39 -10.45 -1.01
CA GLY A 215 2.59 -11.65 -0.79
C GLY A 215 1.71 -12.10 -1.97
N TRP A 216 1.73 -11.38 -3.10
CA TRP A 216 0.90 -11.70 -4.27
C TRP A 216 1.67 -11.52 -5.57
N SER A 217 1.28 -12.24 -6.61
CA SER A 217 1.73 -11.98 -7.97
C SER A 217 1.29 -10.59 -8.43
N VAL A 218 2.15 -9.90 -9.16
CA VAL A 218 1.87 -8.57 -9.73
C VAL A 218 0.64 -8.55 -10.64
N PHE A 219 0.25 -9.69 -11.20
CA PHE A 219 -0.92 -9.82 -12.08
C PHE A 219 -2.26 -9.89 -11.32
N ILE A 220 -2.23 -10.17 -10.02
CA ILE A 220 -3.43 -10.24 -9.18
C ILE A 220 -3.80 -8.85 -8.64
N TYR A 221 -2.84 -7.97 -8.43
CA TYR A 221 -3.08 -6.63 -7.89
C TYR A 221 -4.06 -5.76 -8.70
N PRO A 222 -4.04 -5.75 -10.04
CA PRO A 222 -5.05 -5.04 -10.82
C PRO A 222 -6.49 -5.42 -10.49
N LEU A 223 -6.75 -6.68 -10.06
CA LEU A 223 -8.10 -7.12 -9.67
C LEU A 223 -8.60 -6.41 -8.43
N PHE A 224 -7.73 -6.22 -7.42
CA PHE A 224 -8.07 -5.45 -6.22
C PHE A 224 -8.30 -3.97 -6.55
N TYR A 225 -7.49 -3.41 -7.44
CA TYR A 225 -7.65 -2.03 -7.90
C TYR A 225 -8.96 -1.82 -8.66
N ILE A 226 -9.31 -2.72 -9.58
CA ILE A 226 -10.60 -2.72 -10.30
C ILE A 226 -11.75 -2.96 -9.31
N GLY A 227 -11.59 -3.90 -8.36
CA GLY A 227 -12.55 -4.17 -7.30
C GLY A 227 -12.92 -2.92 -6.51
N GLY A 228 -11.92 -2.11 -6.14
CA GLY A 228 -12.15 -0.82 -5.48
C GLY A 228 -12.98 0.16 -6.32
N TYR A 229 -12.68 0.27 -7.62
CA TYR A 229 -13.44 1.10 -8.57
C TYR A 229 -14.91 0.65 -8.64
N VAL A 230 -15.15 -0.66 -8.79
CA VAL A 230 -16.49 -1.26 -8.84
C VAL A 230 -17.26 -1.05 -7.54
N ILE A 231 -16.63 -1.29 -6.40
CA ILE A 231 -17.25 -1.11 -5.08
C ILE A 231 -17.76 0.33 -4.93
N LEU A 232 -16.92 1.32 -5.26
CA LEU A 232 -17.32 2.70 -5.05
C LEU A 232 -18.34 3.22 -6.08
N SER A 233 -18.42 2.59 -7.25
CA SER A 233 -19.39 2.95 -8.28
C SER A 233 -20.84 2.62 -7.90
N SER A 234 -21.08 1.70 -6.95
CA SER A 234 -22.42 1.20 -6.58
C SER A 234 -22.74 1.39 -5.11
N GLN A 235 -23.69 2.27 -4.81
CA GLN A 235 -24.19 2.47 -3.44
C GLN A 235 -24.84 1.19 -2.85
N ARG A 236 -25.52 0.39 -3.69
CA ARG A 236 -26.10 -0.89 -3.27
C ARG A 236 -25.05 -1.87 -2.82
N LEU A 237 -23.92 -1.94 -3.54
CA LEU A 237 -22.81 -2.80 -3.19
C LEU A 237 -22.15 -2.33 -1.88
N GLN A 238 -21.95 -1.03 -1.69
CA GLN A 238 -21.43 -0.48 -0.43
C GLN A 238 -22.36 -0.81 0.76
N ALA A 239 -23.68 -0.66 0.59
CA ALA A 239 -24.65 -1.05 1.61
C ALA A 239 -24.58 -2.57 1.93
N ARG A 240 -24.37 -3.41 0.89
CA ARG A 240 -24.18 -4.86 1.09
C ARG A 240 -22.90 -5.16 1.86
N ILE A 241 -21.80 -4.49 1.56
CA ILE A 241 -20.54 -4.64 2.31
C ILE A 241 -20.75 -4.31 3.80
N ILE A 242 -21.44 -3.20 4.11
CA ILE A 242 -21.75 -2.84 5.48
C ILE A 242 -22.59 -3.93 6.17
N GLN A 243 -23.61 -4.49 5.49
CA GLN A 243 -24.44 -5.58 6.04
C GLN A 243 -23.66 -6.87 6.30
N MET A 244 -22.73 -7.20 5.39
CA MET A 244 -21.96 -8.45 5.46
C MET A 244 -20.72 -8.37 6.37
N ARG A 245 -20.38 -7.22 6.93
CA ARG A 245 -19.11 -7.01 7.68
C ARG A 245 -18.86 -8.00 8.79
N TRP A 246 -19.90 -8.38 9.56
CA TRP A 246 -19.78 -9.33 10.66
C TRP A 246 -19.59 -10.78 10.17
N ILE A 247 -20.31 -11.15 9.10
CA ILE A 247 -20.16 -12.47 8.47
C ILE A 247 -18.76 -12.57 7.85
N SER A 248 -18.31 -11.53 7.15
CA SER A 248 -16.97 -11.49 6.56
C SER A 248 -15.89 -11.57 7.63
N LEU A 249 -16.06 -10.88 8.77
CA LEU A 249 -15.14 -10.94 9.89
C LEU A 249 -15.07 -12.36 10.48
N ALA A 250 -16.22 -12.97 10.73
CA ALA A 250 -16.31 -14.33 11.27
C ALA A 250 -15.67 -15.36 10.32
N LEU A 251 -15.96 -15.28 9.01
CA LEU A 251 -15.33 -16.12 8.01
C LEU A 251 -13.82 -15.89 7.93
N GLY A 252 -13.35 -14.64 8.01
CA GLY A 252 -11.92 -14.34 8.08
C GLY A 252 -11.23 -15.01 9.25
N PHE A 253 -11.82 -14.95 10.45
CA PHE A 253 -11.28 -15.61 11.65
C PHE A 253 -11.30 -17.15 11.56
N VAL A 254 -12.34 -17.74 10.96
CA VAL A 254 -12.45 -19.21 10.85
C VAL A 254 -11.55 -19.76 9.74
N LEU A 255 -11.50 -19.07 8.60
CA LEU A 255 -10.77 -19.58 7.43
C LEU A 255 -9.25 -19.28 7.48
N SER A 256 -8.80 -18.25 8.20
CA SER A 256 -7.36 -17.95 8.31
C SER A 256 -6.57 -19.08 8.97
N PRO A 257 -6.99 -19.65 10.13
CA PRO A 257 -6.31 -20.82 10.69
C PRO A 257 -6.34 -22.04 9.76
N ALA A 258 -7.45 -22.26 9.04
CA ALA A 258 -7.56 -23.36 8.08
C ALA A 258 -6.54 -23.20 6.94
N HIS A 259 -6.39 -21.98 6.40
CA HIS A 259 -5.36 -21.70 5.40
C HIS A 259 -3.95 -21.90 5.96
N LEU A 260 -3.64 -21.40 7.17
CA LEU A 260 -2.34 -21.59 7.79
C LEU A 260 -2.00 -23.06 8.02
N ILE A 261 -2.98 -23.90 8.36
CA ILE A 261 -2.79 -25.34 8.49
C ILE A 261 -2.44 -25.97 7.14
N LEU A 262 -3.16 -25.61 6.08
CA LEU A 262 -2.87 -26.10 4.73
C LEU A 262 -1.48 -25.64 4.26
N GLU A 263 -1.11 -24.40 4.50
CA GLU A 263 0.22 -23.85 4.14
C GLU A 263 1.35 -24.56 4.89
N PHE A 264 1.13 -24.86 6.19
CA PHE A 264 2.08 -25.66 6.96
C PHE A 264 2.20 -27.09 6.42
N GLN A 265 1.09 -27.71 6.00
CA GLN A 265 1.07 -29.07 5.42
C GLN A 265 1.76 -29.14 4.04
N ARG A 266 1.85 -28.03 3.29
CA ARG A 266 2.62 -27.93 2.03
C ARG A 266 4.08 -28.40 2.20
N SER A 267 4.62 -28.22 3.38
CA SER A 267 5.98 -28.67 3.72
C SER A 267 6.12 -30.21 3.83
N TYR A 268 5.00 -30.97 3.77
CA TYR A 268 5.01 -32.44 3.90
C TYR A 268 4.75 -33.12 2.55
N PRO A 269 5.70 -33.93 2.02
CA PRO A 269 5.65 -34.46 0.66
C PRO A 269 4.41 -35.31 0.30
N ASN A 270 3.74 -35.88 1.30
CA ASN A 270 2.62 -36.82 1.08
C ASN A 270 1.25 -36.15 0.88
N LEU A 271 1.11 -34.84 1.07
CA LEU A 271 -0.15 -34.10 0.99
C LEU A 271 -0.08 -32.92 -0.02
N GLY A 272 1.07 -32.74 -0.68
CA GLY A 272 1.35 -31.56 -1.50
C GLY A 272 0.26 -31.22 -2.51
N TYR A 273 -0.16 -32.14 -3.36
CA TYR A 273 -1.15 -31.85 -4.41
C TYR A 273 -2.51 -31.36 -3.90
N LEU A 274 -3.02 -31.96 -2.82
CA LEU A 274 -4.30 -31.53 -2.22
C LEU A 274 -4.16 -30.19 -1.49
N THR A 275 -3.02 -29.98 -0.84
CA THR A 275 -2.75 -28.70 -0.16
C THR A 275 -2.62 -27.56 -1.16
N ASP A 276 -1.92 -27.77 -2.28
CA ASP A 276 -1.78 -26.76 -3.35
C ASP A 276 -3.13 -26.45 -4.01
N LEU A 277 -3.92 -27.48 -4.29
CA LEU A 277 -5.27 -27.33 -4.87
C LEU A 277 -6.22 -26.52 -3.97
N LEU A 278 -6.07 -26.58 -2.65
CA LEU A 278 -6.99 -25.98 -1.68
C LEU A 278 -6.46 -24.68 -1.08
N ALA A 279 -5.14 -24.58 -0.82
CA ALA A 279 -4.54 -23.45 -0.11
C ALA A 279 -4.66 -22.14 -0.91
N ASP A 280 -4.35 -22.17 -2.20
CA ASP A 280 -4.37 -21.00 -3.07
C ASP A 280 -5.77 -20.42 -3.33
N PRO A 281 -6.81 -21.22 -3.63
CA PRO A 281 -8.18 -20.72 -3.63
C PRO A 281 -8.64 -20.20 -2.27
N LEU A 282 -8.24 -20.88 -1.18
CA LEU A 282 -8.66 -20.49 0.16
C LEU A 282 -8.08 -19.14 0.58
N ILE A 283 -6.80 -18.85 0.30
CA ILE A 283 -6.22 -17.54 0.62
C ILE A 283 -6.95 -16.40 -0.10
N CYS A 284 -7.37 -16.59 -1.35
CA CYS A 284 -8.17 -15.62 -2.08
C CYS A 284 -9.49 -15.31 -1.36
N VAL A 285 -10.18 -16.33 -0.85
CA VAL A 285 -11.42 -16.15 -0.09
C VAL A 285 -11.15 -15.47 1.25
N VAL A 286 -10.12 -15.92 1.99
CA VAL A 286 -9.70 -15.34 3.28
C VAL A 286 -9.44 -13.84 3.12
N VAL A 287 -8.67 -13.46 2.13
CA VAL A 287 -8.31 -12.05 1.87
C VAL A 287 -9.56 -11.22 1.58
N TRP A 288 -10.45 -11.68 0.72
CA TRP A 288 -11.70 -10.96 0.47
C TRP A 288 -12.59 -10.88 1.71
N CYS A 289 -12.61 -11.90 2.57
CA CYS A 289 -13.31 -11.82 3.86
C CYS A 289 -12.75 -10.68 4.74
N TRP A 290 -11.42 -10.57 4.88
CA TRP A 290 -10.79 -9.49 5.63
C TRP A 290 -11.03 -8.12 5.00
N LEU A 291 -10.89 -8.00 3.67
CA LEU A 291 -11.13 -6.75 2.94
C LEU A 291 -12.57 -6.27 3.10
N LEU A 292 -13.56 -7.15 2.94
CA LEU A 292 -14.98 -6.82 3.11
C LEU A 292 -15.31 -6.45 4.56
N ALA A 293 -14.71 -7.11 5.54
CA ALA A 293 -14.86 -6.75 6.95
C ALA A 293 -14.29 -5.35 7.22
N VAL A 294 -13.03 -5.10 6.86
CA VAL A 294 -12.35 -3.82 7.09
C VAL A 294 -13.07 -2.67 6.37
N LEU A 295 -13.45 -2.86 5.10
CA LEU A 295 -14.21 -1.86 4.34
C LEU A 295 -15.60 -1.62 4.97
N GLY A 296 -16.30 -2.69 5.36
CA GLY A 296 -17.64 -2.59 5.94
C GLY A 296 -17.66 -1.86 7.29
N PHE A 297 -16.70 -2.16 8.17
CA PHE A 297 -16.53 -1.43 9.43
C PHE A 297 -16.07 0.00 9.18
N GLY A 298 -15.13 0.21 8.24
CA GLY A 298 -14.68 1.55 7.86
C GLY A 298 -15.81 2.43 7.34
N MET A 299 -16.60 1.95 6.38
CA MET A 299 -17.75 2.67 5.83
C MET A 299 -18.81 2.99 6.89
N GLN A 300 -19.02 2.09 7.86
CA GLN A 300 -20.00 2.25 8.92
C GLN A 300 -19.56 3.23 10.00
N HIS A 301 -18.28 3.23 10.40
CA HIS A 301 -17.82 3.87 11.63
C HIS A 301 -16.80 4.99 11.41
N LEU A 302 -16.14 5.07 10.26
CA LEU A 302 -15.03 6.01 10.04
C LEU A 302 -15.42 7.21 9.13
N ASN A 303 -16.71 7.41 8.84
CA ASN A 303 -17.12 8.50 7.97
C ASN A 303 -17.31 9.84 8.73
N PHE A 304 -16.27 10.25 9.46
CA PHE A 304 -16.24 11.52 10.20
C PHE A 304 -14.93 12.27 9.94
N ASN A 305 -15.01 13.61 10.01
CA ASN A 305 -13.86 14.49 9.81
C ASN A 305 -13.28 14.95 11.15
N THR A 306 -11.95 15.01 11.23
CA THR A 306 -11.21 15.60 12.34
C THR A 306 -10.03 16.41 11.84
N PRO A 307 -9.52 17.40 12.61
CA PRO A 307 -8.27 18.09 12.29
C PRO A 307 -7.10 17.12 12.16
N PHE A 308 -7.06 16.06 12.98
CA PHE A 308 -6.07 15.00 12.92
C PHE A 308 -6.13 14.26 11.57
N LEU A 309 -7.32 13.85 11.10
CA LEU A 309 -7.45 13.15 9.82
C LEU A 309 -6.95 14.02 8.64
N LYS A 310 -7.26 15.32 8.68
CA LYS A 310 -6.78 16.25 7.66
C LYS A 310 -5.25 16.31 7.61
N TYR A 311 -4.62 16.40 8.78
CA TYR A 311 -3.16 16.40 8.92
C TYR A 311 -2.56 15.05 8.48
N ALA A 312 -3.06 13.94 9.03
CA ALA A 312 -2.56 12.61 8.74
C ALA A 312 -2.70 12.22 7.26
N ASN A 313 -3.82 12.59 6.61
CA ASN A 313 -4.02 12.31 5.18
C ASN A 313 -3.11 13.17 4.26
N GLU A 314 -2.63 14.33 4.71
CA GLU A 314 -1.60 15.10 4.02
C GLU A 314 -0.21 14.47 4.23
N ALA A 315 0.07 13.99 5.44
CA ALA A 315 1.35 13.40 5.83
C ALA A 315 1.58 11.97 5.28
N VAL A 316 0.50 11.23 4.98
CA VAL A 316 0.54 9.77 4.75
C VAL A 316 1.49 9.36 3.62
N LEU A 317 1.53 10.08 2.51
CA LEU A 317 2.42 9.75 1.39
C LEU A 317 3.89 10.08 1.69
N PRO A 318 4.27 11.27 2.19
CA PRO A 318 5.64 11.53 2.65
C PRO A 318 6.12 10.58 3.73
N PHE A 319 5.26 10.26 4.69
CA PHE A 319 5.55 9.27 5.73
C PHE A 319 5.86 7.90 5.13
N TYR A 320 5.01 7.42 4.20
CA TYR A 320 5.21 6.16 3.49
C TYR A 320 6.55 6.16 2.72
N ILE A 321 6.92 7.25 2.06
CA ILE A 321 8.17 7.32 1.30
C ILE A 321 9.40 7.19 2.21
N LEU A 322 9.36 7.78 3.41
CA LEU A 322 10.54 7.85 4.28
C LEU A 322 10.67 6.70 5.28
N HIS A 323 9.55 6.15 5.77
CA HIS A 323 9.53 5.35 7.00
C HIS A 323 10.51 4.18 6.98
N GLN A 324 10.59 3.41 5.87
CA GLN A 324 11.47 2.24 5.82
C GLN A 324 12.95 2.64 5.82
N THR A 325 13.32 3.71 5.13
CA THR A 325 14.71 4.21 5.20
C THR A 325 15.08 4.59 6.63
N VAL A 326 14.18 5.27 7.34
CA VAL A 326 14.39 5.63 8.75
C VAL A 326 14.47 4.40 9.64
N ILE A 327 13.59 3.39 9.42
CA ILE A 327 13.63 2.09 10.13
C ILE A 327 14.98 1.40 9.92
N VAL A 328 15.45 1.32 8.67
CA VAL A 328 16.74 0.68 8.36
C VAL A 328 17.91 1.46 8.97
N CYS A 329 17.92 2.79 8.88
CA CYS A 329 18.96 3.61 9.48
C CYS A 329 19.04 3.44 11.01
N LEU A 330 17.93 3.51 11.71
CA LEU A 330 17.89 3.35 13.17
C LEU A 330 18.12 1.89 13.56
N GLY A 331 17.53 0.95 12.80
CA GLY A 331 17.69 -0.47 13.02
C GLY A 331 19.14 -0.91 12.94
N TYR A 332 19.92 -0.40 11.98
CA TYR A 332 21.35 -0.73 11.85
C TYR A 332 22.14 -0.53 13.15
N PHE A 333 21.84 0.52 13.91
CA PHE A 333 22.51 0.77 15.18
C PHE A 333 21.84 0.02 16.35
N VAL A 334 20.51 0.09 16.46
CA VAL A 334 19.78 -0.43 17.63
C VAL A 334 19.85 -1.96 17.72
N LEU A 335 19.85 -2.67 16.57
CA LEU A 335 19.92 -4.14 16.54
C LEU A 335 21.25 -4.68 17.10
N GLN A 336 22.30 -3.87 17.10
CA GLN A 336 23.62 -4.23 17.64
C GLN A 336 23.72 -4.05 19.17
N TRP A 337 22.74 -3.41 19.80
CA TRP A 337 22.79 -3.16 21.23
C TRP A 337 22.53 -4.43 22.04
N ALA A 338 23.20 -4.57 23.19
CA ALA A 338 23.00 -5.68 24.12
C ALA A 338 21.81 -5.43 25.06
N ILE A 339 20.60 -5.28 24.50
CA ILE A 339 19.34 -5.06 25.22
C ILE A 339 18.28 -6.08 24.76
N PRO A 340 17.20 -6.29 25.54
CA PRO A 340 16.11 -7.19 25.15
C PRO A 340 15.49 -6.82 23.79
N ASP A 341 15.16 -7.83 22.98
CA ASP A 341 14.66 -7.62 21.59
C ASP A 341 13.34 -6.84 21.54
N LEU A 342 12.45 -7.04 22.53
CA LEU A 342 11.24 -6.23 22.64
C LEU A 342 11.58 -4.74 22.83
N LEU A 343 12.62 -4.41 23.60
CA LEU A 343 13.04 -3.02 23.78
C LEU A 343 13.66 -2.46 22.50
N LYS A 344 14.45 -3.26 21.76
CA LYS A 344 14.94 -2.86 20.42
C LYS A 344 13.78 -2.52 19.49
N PHE A 345 12.78 -3.41 19.42
CA PHE A 345 11.58 -3.18 18.62
C PHE A 345 10.85 -1.89 18.99
N LEU A 346 10.59 -1.66 20.28
CA LEU A 346 9.90 -0.46 20.76
C LEU A 346 10.70 0.82 20.49
N ILE A 347 12.02 0.79 20.59
CA ILE A 347 12.89 1.93 20.24
C ILE A 347 12.85 2.19 18.73
N ILE A 348 13.00 1.15 17.89
CA ILE A 348 12.90 1.29 16.43
C ILE A 348 11.54 1.85 16.04
N LEU A 349 10.45 1.30 16.59
CA LEU A 349 9.09 1.73 16.30
C LEU A 349 8.88 3.21 16.66
N SER A 350 9.16 3.59 17.92
CA SER A 350 8.90 4.95 18.39
C SER A 350 9.83 5.98 17.76
N ALA A 351 11.13 5.70 17.69
CA ALA A 351 12.09 6.62 17.12
C ALA A 351 11.87 6.80 15.61
N SER A 352 11.59 5.71 14.85
CA SER A 352 11.31 5.81 13.41
C SER A 352 10.03 6.59 13.14
N PHE A 353 9.00 6.43 13.95
CA PHE A 353 7.78 7.22 13.83
C PHE A 353 8.07 8.72 14.05
N LEU A 354 8.76 9.06 15.15
CA LEU A 354 9.07 10.45 15.48
C LEU A 354 9.97 11.12 14.43
N VAL A 355 10.99 10.42 13.96
CA VAL A 355 11.90 10.94 12.91
C VAL A 355 11.14 11.13 11.60
N SER A 356 10.31 10.17 11.19
CA SER A 356 9.57 10.26 9.94
C SER A 356 8.53 11.40 9.96
N ILE A 357 7.76 11.53 11.05
CA ILE A 357 6.77 12.60 11.18
C ILE A 357 7.43 13.97 11.41
N GLY A 358 8.54 14.01 12.12
CA GLY A 358 9.36 15.23 12.28
C GLY A 358 9.95 15.69 10.96
N SER A 359 10.49 14.80 10.15
CA SER A 359 10.97 15.11 8.80
C SER A 359 9.86 15.65 7.90
N TYR A 360 8.66 15.06 7.99
CA TYR A 360 7.49 15.61 7.29
C TYR A 360 7.17 17.04 7.76
N GLU A 361 7.05 17.28 9.07
CA GLU A 361 6.60 18.56 9.62
C GLU A 361 7.61 19.69 9.38
N TYR A 362 8.90 19.42 9.59
CA TYR A 362 9.92 20.47 9.57
C TYR A 362 10.62 20.66 8.22
N LEU A 363 10.71 19.60 7.39
CA LEU A 363 11.40 19.67 6.10
C LEU A 363 10.43 19.61 4.91
N ILE A 364 9.54 18.60 4.85
CA ILE A 364 8.78 18.35 3.62
C ILE A 364 7.60 19.29 3.50
N ARG A 365 6.81 19.46 4.56
CA ARG A 365 5.57 20.23 4.55
C ARG A 365 5.78 21.71 4.25
N ARG A 366 6.93 22.27 4.64
CA ARG A 366 7.20 23.73 4.63
C ARG A 366 7.73 24.25 3.31
N TYR A 367 8.45 23.45 2.52
CA TYR A 367 9.16 23.89 1.34
C TYR A 367 8.55 23.33 0.06
N ASN A 368 8.19 24.18 -0.89
CA ASN A 368 7.56 23.78 -2.14
C ASN A 368 8.42 22.79 -2.97
N VAL A 369 9.74 22.91 -2.92
CA VAL A 369 10.65 21.95 -3.58
C VAL A 369 10.47 20.56 -2.95
N MET A 370 10.51 20.46 -1.62
CA MET A 370 10.31 19.18 -0.93
C MET A 370 8.90 18.64 -1.15
N ARG A 371 7.88 19.49 -1.09
CA ARG A 371 6.50 19.09 -1.40
C ARG A 371 6.38 18.49 -2.80
N PHE A 372 7.03 19.07 -3.80
CA PHE A 372 7.06 18.54 -5.16
C PHE A 372 7.75 17.17 -5.23
N LEU A 373 8.94 17.05 -4.64
CA LEU A 373 9.72 15.80 -4.62
C LEU A 373 9.01 14.65 -3.90
N PHE A 374 8.13 14.97 -2.94
CA PHE A 374 7.33 14.00 -2.18
C PHE A 374 5.87 13.90 -2.68
N GLY A 375 5.57 14.35 -3.89
CA GLY A 375 4.25 14.18 -4.52
C GLY A 375 3.10 14.96 -3.88
N MET A 376 3.40 15.99 -3.09
CA MET A 376 2.42 16.84 -2.42
C MET A 376 1.96 18.00 -3.30
N LYS A 377 0.79 18.55 -2.97
CA LYS A 377 0.34 19.82 -3.56
C LYS A 377 1.24 20.98 -3.08
N LEU A 378 1.61 21.85 -4.01
CA LEU A 378 2.39 23.05 -3.66
C LEU A 378 1.56 24.02 -2.83
N LEU A 379 2.24 24.76 -1.96
CA LEU A 379 1.65 25.89 -1.25
C LEU A 379 1.30 27.01 -2.24
N PRO A 380 0.20 27.74 -2.03
CA PRO A 380 -0.10 28.93 -2.82
C PRO A 380 1.09 29.90 -2.79
N LYS A 381 1.39 30.53 -3.92
CA LYS A 381 2.30 31.68 -3.90
C LYS A 381 1.71 32.72 -2.95
N ALA A 382 2.52 33.25 -2.04
CA ALA A 382 2.12 34.40 -1.26
C ALA A 382 1.70 35.49 -2.26
N THR A 383 0.43 35.86 -2.27
CA THR A 383 -0.05 37.01 -3.02
C THR A 383 0.70 38.18 -2.41
N ALA A 384 1.51 38.88 -3.22
CA ALA A 384 2.13 40.10 -2.78
C ALA A 384 1.01 40.97 -2.17
N ALA A 385 1.21 41.37 -0.92
CA ALA A 385 0.26 42.23 -0.23
C ALA A 385 -0.03 43.42 -1.17
N GLN A 386 -1.27 43.60 -1.57
CA GLN A 386 -1.67 44.85 -2.22
C GLN A 386 -1.24 45.97 -1.29
N PRO A 387 -0.51 46.98 -1.74
CA PRO A 387 -0.22 48.15 -0.92
C PRO A 387 -1.56 48.75 -0.50
N MET A 388 -1.89 48.63 0.79
CA MET A 388 -2.93 49.45 1.39
C MET A 388 -2.41 50.88 1.40
N PHE A 389 -3.25 51.76 0.94
CA PHE A 389 -3.20 53.22 1.00
C PHE A 389 -2.84 53.93 -0.33
N GLU A 390 -3.91 54.32 -1.05
CA GLU A 390 -3.98 55.68 -1.57
C GLU A 390 -4.52 56.58 -0.47
N PRO A 391 -3.81 57.63 -0.04
CA PRO A 391 -4.40 58.66 0.81
C PRO A 391 -5.33 59.49 -0.05
N SER A 392 -6.62 59.49 0.30
CA SER A 392 -7.57 60.53 -0.18
C SER A 392 -7.08 61.88 0.31
N HIS A 393 -6.59 62.68 -0.57
CA HIS A 393 -6.39 64.14 -0.32
C HIS A 393 -7.68 64.88 -0.56
N PRO A 394 -7.95 65.96 0.24
CA PRO A 394 -9.21 66.68 0.43
C PRO A 394 -9.69 67.48 -0.78
#